data_3964614baf743ff09f4e64a3498c3ba1
#
_entry.id   3964614baf743ff09f4e64a3498c3ba1
#
_cell.length_a   1.000
_cell.length_b   1.000
_cell.length_c   1.000
_cell.angle_alpha   90.00
_cell.angle_beta   90.00
_cell.angle_gamma   90.00
#
_symmetry.space_group_name_H-M   'P 1'
#
loop_
_entity.id
_entity.type
_entity.pdbx_description
1 polymer ?
#
loop_
_entity_poly.entity_id
_entity_poly.type
_entity_poly.pdbx_seq_one_letter_code
_entity_poly.pdbx_strand_id
1 'polypeptide(L)'
;MSVYKNTSFVLPLQKKSTKRALLTIKSPAKEIESTNRGILTVIIYLCSPKKISISNMKKIWILAVLTICSVATQAQEVFINADLVSSYIWRGMKNGNASVQPTLGVEWKGWTLSAWGSTEFRNENNEIDLTLEYEYKNLQLCLNNYFYQSEDAPFKYFHYTPRTTGHTFEAGAVYTVSERFPLSIGWYTTFAGNDYRENEERAWSSYCEFSYPFTVKGVDLAVEAGFTPWEGEYADKLNVVNVGLSATKTLNISSGFTPAIFGKLIANPYENRFYFVFGISL
;
A
#
# COMPACT_ATOMS: atom_id res chain seq x y z
N MET A 1 -11.38 0.17 4.03
CA MET A 1 -11.25 1.20 2.98
C MET A 1 -9.85 1.09 2.44
N SER A 2 -9.73 0.71 1.20
CA SER A 2 -8.46 0.27 0.61
C SER A 2 -7.61 1.47 0.24
N VAL A 3 -6.36 1.49 0.71
CA VAL A 3 -5.35 2.46 0.28
C VAL A 3 -4.80 1.95 -1.05
N TYR A 4 -5.18 2.59 -2.14
CA TYR A 4 -4.66 2.25 -3.45
C TYR A 4 -3.35 2.99 -3.70
N LYS A 5 -2.26 2.29 -3.96
CA LYS A 5 -0.95 2.88 -4.28
C LYS A 5 -0.96 3.74 -5.54
N ASN A 6 -1.92 3.55 -6.44
CA ASN A 6 -2.12 4.42 -7.61
C ASN A 6 -2.87 5.73 -7.32
N THR A 7 -3.29 5.87 -6.09
CA THR A 7 -3.82 7.11 -5.57
C THR A 7 -2.95 7.47 -4.40
N SER A 8 -2.09 8.47 -4.51
CA SER A 8 -1.64 9.24 -3.36
C SER A 8 -2.86 9.89 -2.70
N PHE A 9 -3.91 9.09 -2.53
CA PHE A 9 -5.22 9.50 -2.05
C PHE A 9 -5.58 8.71 -0.83
N VAL A 10 -5.33 9.30 0.31
CA VAL A 10 -6.09 9.00 1.51
C VAL A 10 -7.47 9.65 1.34
N LEU A 11 -8.44 8.93 0.78
CA LEU A 11 -9.83 9.34 0.91
C LEU A 11 -10.20 9.24 2.39
N PRO A 12 -10.62 10.33 3.04
CA PRO A 12 -11.11 10.23 4.41
C PRO A 12 -12.29 9.27 4.43
N LEU A 13 -12.25 8.32 5.36
CA LEU A 13 -13.29 7.35 5.65
C LEU A 13 -14.64 8.05 5.82
N GLN A 14 -15.46 8.13 4.77
CA GLN A 14 -16.89 8.32 4.99
C GLN A 14 -17.40 7.04 5.64
N LYS A 15 -17.57 7.09 6.98
CA LYS A 15 -18.34 6.09 7.72
C LYS A 15 -19.77 6.06 7.17
N LYS A 16 -20.04 5.28 6.13
CA LYS A 16 -21.38 4.86 5.81
C LYS A 16 -21.82 3.89 6.90
N SER A 17 -22.65 4.39 7.83
CA SER A 17 -23.40 3.58 8.76
C SER A 17 -24.31 2.63 7.98
N THR A 18 -23.83 1.45 7.70
CA THR A 18 -24.66 0.37 7.18
C THR A 18 -25.23 -0.36 8.40
N LYS A 19 -26.51 -0.16 8.68
CA LYS A 19 -27.26 -1.00 9.62
C LYS A 19 -27.25 -2.43 9.10
N ARG A 20 -26.35 -3.26 9.61
CA ARG A 20 -26.37 -4.70 9.41
C ARG A 20 -27.37 -5.36 10.36
N ALA A 21 -28.20 -6.21 9.78
CA ALA A 21 -29.05 -7.12 10.56
C ALA A 21 -28.14 -8.07 11.36
N LEU A 22 -28.30 -8.08 12.70
CA LEU A 22 -27.62 -9.02 13.57
C LEU A 22 -28.18 -10.42 13.34
N LEU A 23 -27.38 -11.28 12.73
CA LEU A 23 -27.51 -12.73 12.87
C LEU A 23 -26.71 -13.15 14.11
N THR A 24 -27.42 -13.43 15.19
CA THR A 24 -26.85 -13.88 16.45
C THR A 24 -26.43 -15.34 16.32
N ILE A 25 -25.13 -15.58 16.07
CA ILE A 25 -24.54 -16.92 16.21
C ILE A 25 -23.98 -17.03 17.63
N LYS A 26 -24.56 -17.91 18.44
CA LYS A 26 -24.07 -18.25 19.78
C LYS A 26 -22.71 -18.95 19.64
N SER A 27 -21.65 -18.34 20.15
CA SER A 27 -20.30 -18.93 20.23
C SER A 27 -20.15 -19.74 21.53
N PRO A 28 -19.63 -20.97 21.51
CA PRO A 28 -19.35 -21.73 22.71
C PRO A 28 -17.99 -21.34 23.31
N ALA A 29 -18.01 -20.98 24.59
CA ALA A 29 -16.85 -20.53 25.37
C ALA A 29 -15.68 -21.55 25.51
N LYS A 30 -15.80 -22.75 24.96
CA LYS A 30 -14.76 -23.81 25.02
C LYS A 30 -13.65 -23.68 23.96
N GLU A 31 -13.84 -22.86 22.91
CA GLU A 31 -12.87 -22.74 21.82
C GLU A 31 -11.71 -21.78 22.13
N ILE A 32 -11.91 -20.85 23.07
CA ILE A 32 -10.91 -19.82 23.44
C ILE A 32 -9.72 -20.42 24.22
N GLU A 33 -9.94 -21.50 24.98
CA GLU A 33 -8.88 -22.12 25.78
C GLU A 33 -7.91 -22.95 24.93
N SER A 34 -8.36 -23.52 23.81
CA SER A 34 -7.51 -24.29 22.89
C SER A 34 -6.57 -23.40 22.06
N THR A 35 -7.00 -22.21 21.70
CA THR A 35 -6.24 -21.28 20.86
C THR A 35 -5.06 -20.68 21.64
N ASN A 36 -5.26 -20.33 22.94
CA ASN A 36 -4.18 -19.81 23.77
C ASN A 36 -3.08 -20.83 24.05
N ARG A 37 -3.41 -22.12 24.13
CA ARG A 37 -2.40 -23.19 24.26
C ARG A 37 -1.57 -23.38 23.00
N GLY A 38 -2.16 -23.21 21.81
CA GLY A 38 -1.45 -23.27 20.52
C GLY A 38 -0.39 -22.17 20.38
N ILE A 39 -0.73 -20.92 20.73
CA ILE A 39 0.18 -19.78 20.66
C ILE A 39 1.33 -19.94 21.65
N LEU A 40 1.06 -20.38 22.89
CA LEU A 40 2.08 -20.62 23.91
C LEU A 40 3.07 -21.71 23.49
N THR A 41 2.59 -22.78 22.84
CA THR A 41 3.42 -23.86 22.32
C THR A 41 4.35 -23.39 21.20
N VAL A 42 3.89 -22.54 20.29
CA VAL A 42 4.72 -21.97 19.20
C VAL A 42 5.82 -21.06 19.78
N ILE A 43 5.50 -20.21 20.77
CA ILE A 43 6.49 -19.33 21.43
C ILE A 43 7.55 -20.15 22.16
N ILE A 44 7.18 -21.21 22.86
CA ILE A 44 8.11 -22.10 23.56
C ILE A 44 9.02 -22.84 22.57
N TYR A 45 8.52 -23.23 21.39
CA TYR A 45 9.32 -23.88 20.34
C TYR A 45 10.33 -22.92 19.69
N LEU A 46 9.96 -21.65 19.51
CA LEU A 46 10.84 -20.61 18.94
C LEU A 46 11.96 -20.17 19.90
N CYS A 47 11.77 -20.32 21.20
CA CYS A 47 12.74 -19.97 22.23
C CYS A 47 13.69 -21.12 22.64
N SER A 48 13.59 -22.31 22.01
CA SER A 48 14.43 -23.45 22.34
C SER A 48 15.75 -23.45 21.56
N PRO A 49 16.94 -23.54 22.20
CA PRO A 49 18.23 -23.43 21.54
C PRO A 49 18.69 -24.67 20.74
N LYS A 50 17.79 -25.59 20.43
CA LYS A 50 18.13 -26.79 19.61
C LYS A 50 18.17 -26.43 18.13
N LYS A 51 19.26 -26.84 17.44
CA LYS A 51 19.41 -26.71 15.97
C LYS A 51 18.18 -27.32 15.26
N ILE A 52 17.37 -26.45 14.63
CA ILE A 52 16.17 -26.86 13.93
C ILE A 52 16.58 -27.40 12.56
N SER A 53 16.23 -28.67 12.27
CA SER A 53 16.43 -29.26 10.94
C SER A 53 15.55 -28.55 9.89
N ILE A 54 16.05 -28.43 8.65
CA ILE A 54 15.34 -27.81 7.53
C ILE A 54 13.93 -28.39 7.30
N SER A 55 13.76 -29.71 7.55
CA SER A 55 12.45 -30.37 7.51
C SER A 55 11.47 -29.84 8.57
N ASN A 56 11.96 -29.45 9.74
CA ASN A 56 11.16 -28.90 10.80
C ASN A 56 10.83 -27.40 10.56
N MET A 57 11.69 -26.67 9.85
CA MET A 57 11.41 -25.29 9.46
C MET A 57 10.17 -25.20 8.56
N LYS A 58 10.04 -26.09 7.56
CA LYS A 58 8.84 -26.12 6.70
C LYS A 58 7.56 -26.36 7.51
N LYS A 59 7.59 -27.25 8.51
CA LYS A 59 6.46 -27.52 9.39
C LYS A 59 6.12 -26.33 10.29
N ILE A 60 7.15 -25.62 10.77
CA ILE A 60 6.98 -24.40 11.58
C ILE A 60 6.34 -23.29 10.75
N TRP A 61 6.76 -23.09 9.50
CA TRP A 61 6.13 -22.13 8.59
C TRP A 61 4.67 -22.47 8.27
N ILE A 62 4.37 -23.77 8.01
CA ILE A 62 3.00 -24.23 7.79
C ILE A 62 2.15 -24.03 9.06
N LEU A 63 2.70 -24.33 10.24
CA LEU A 63 1.99 -24.09 11.51
C LEU A 63 1.79 -22.60 11.78
N ALA A 64 2.78 -21.75 11.50
CA ALA A 64 2.67 -20.29 11.63
C ALA A 64 1.60 -19.73 10.69
N VAL A 65 1.56 -20.16 9.43
CA VAL A 65 0.52 -19.79 8.47
C VAL A 65 -0.86 -20.28 8.92
N LEU A 66 -0.98 -21.52 9.37
CA LEU A 66 -2.24 -22.07 9.90
C LEU A 66 -2.69 -21.36 11.19
N THR A 67 -1.75 -20.94 12.06
CA THR A 67 -2.07 -20.17 13.27
C THR A 67 -2.51 -18.76 12.93
N ILE A 68 -1.87 -18.10 11.95
CA ILE A 68 -2.29 -16.80 11.42
C ILE A 68 -3.69 -16.92 10.81
N CYS A 69 -3.98 -17.97 10.04
CA CYS A 69 -5.31 -18.23 9.49
C CYS A 69 -6.37 -18.53 10.55
N SER A 70 -6.00 -19.14 11.69
CA SER A 70 -6.97 -19.47 12.77
C SER A 70 -7.26 -18.28 13.71
N VAL A 71 -6.35 -17.31 13.82
CA VAL A 71 -6.60 -16.05 14.54
C VAL A 71 -7.52 -15.11 13.71
N ALA A 72 -7.66 -15.39 12.42
CA ALA A 72 -8.48 -14.62 11.47
C ALA A 72 -10.01 -14.69 11.72
N THR A 73 -10.48 -15.42 12.72
CA THR A 73 -11.93 -15.62 12.92
C THR A 73 -12.64 -14.55 13.75
N GLN A 74 -11.94 -13.50 14.23
CA GLN A 74 -12.58 -12.41 14.98
C GLN A 74 -12.30 -11.03 14.41
N ALA A 75 -13.23 -10.54 13.58
CA ALA A 75 -13.32 -9.15 13.12
C ALA A 75 -12.12 -8.65 12.27
N GLN A 76 -11.55 -9.51 11.44
CA GLN A 76 -10.61 -9.11 10.39
C GLN A 76 -11.38 -8.95 9.09
N GLU A 77 -11.10 -7.87 8.39
CA GLU A 77 -11.63 -7.63 7.05
C GLU A 77 -10.54 -7.95 6.03
N VAL A 78 -10.80 -8.95 5.16
CA VAL A 78 -9.93 -9.28 4.03
C VAL A 78 -10.48 -8.58 2.81
N PHE A 79 -9.64 -7.91 2.05
CA PHE A 79 -10.02 -7.25 0.82
C PHE A 79 -9.12 -7.67 -0.35
N ILE A 80 -9.72 -7.71 -1.53
CA ILE A 80 -9.05 -7.94 -2.80
C ILE A 80 -9.57 -6.89 -3.77
N ASN A 81 -8.66 -6.22 -4.47
CA ASN A 81 -8.96 -5.25 -5.49
C ASN A 81 -8.03 -5.44 -6.69
N ALA A 82 -8.43 -4.93 -7.84
CA ALA A 82 -7.55 -4.88 -9.01
C ALA A 82 -7.85 -3.62 -9.82
N ASP A 83 -6.79 -2.87 -10.14
CA ASP A 83 -6.88 -1.74 -11.05
C ASP A 83 -6.34 -2.13 -12.43
N LEU A 84 -7.06 -1.72 -13.48
CA LEU A 84 -6.58 -1.71 -14.85
C LEU A 84 -6.30 -0.26 -15.20
N VAL A 85 -5.04 0.06 -15.50
CA VAL A 85 -4.61 1.45 -15.75
C VAL A 85 -3.98 1.62 -17.11
N SER A 86 -4.18 2.78 -17.72
CA SER A 86 -3.57 3.12 -19.00
C SER A 86 -2.08 3.42 -18.90
N SER A 87 -1.61 3.82 -17.72
CA SER A 87 -0.21 4.09 -17.40
C SER A 87 -0.02 4.11 -15.89
N TYR A 88 1.11 3.64 -15.41
CA TYR A 88 1.49 3.69 -14.01
C TYR A 88 2.34 4.95 -13.74
N ILE A 89 1.71 5.96 -13.12
CA ILE A 89 2.37 7.20 -12.68
C ILE A 89 2.32 7.24 -11.16
N TRP A 90 3.48 7.36 -10.53
CA TRP A 90 3.61 7.41 -9.08
C TRP A 90 4.41 8.65 -8.67
N ARG A 91 3.82 9.52 -7.83
CA ARG A 91 4.44 10.77 -7.35
C ARG A 91 4.98 11.64 -8.49
N GLY A 92 4.26 11.71 -9.61
CA GLY A 92 4.66 12.46 -10.81
C GLY A 92 5.66 11.75 -11.72
N MET A 93 6.20 10.61 -11.33
CA MET A 93 7.12 9.80 -12.15
C MET A 93 6.38 8.70 -12.90
N LYS A 94 6.81 8.42 -14.12
CA LYS A 94 6.29 7.31 -14.91
C LYS A 94 7.05 6.03 -14.58
N ASN A 95 6.43 5.13 -13.83
CA ASN A 95 7.00 3.83 -13.46
C ASN A 95 6.60 2.71 -14.42
N GLY A 96 5.55 2.91 -15.24
CA GLY A 96 5.13 1.87 -16.16
C GLY A 96 4.08 2.34 -17.18
N ASN A 97 3.83 1.45 -18.15
CA ASN A 97 2.80 1.60 -19.16
C ASN A 97 1.46 1.02 -18.68
N ALA A 98 0.58 0.65 -19.61
CA ALA A 98 -0.68 0.02 -19.27
C ALA A 98 -0.46 -1.29 -18.51
N SER A 99 -1.10 -1.44 -17.35
CA SER A 99 -0.84 -2.53 -16.41
C SER A 99 -2.08 -2.98 -15.65
N VAL A 100 -1.97 -4.18 -15.10
CA VAL A 100 -2.89 -4.76 -14.11
C VAL A 100 -2.23 -4.61 -12.74
N GLN A 101 -2.99 -4.11 -11.75
CA GLN A 101 -2.47 -3.78 -10.44
C GLN A 101 -3.35 -4.38 -9.34
N PRO A 102 -3.15 -5.66 -9.00
CA PRO A 102 -3.88 -6.32 -7.92
C PRO A 102 -3.40 -5.87 -6.54
N THR A 103 -4.32 -5.83 -5.60
CA THR A 103 -4.07 -5.62 -4.17
C THR A 103 -4.78 -6.71 -3.37
N LEU A 104 -4.07 -7.29 -2.41
CA LEU A 104 -4.61 -8.18 -1.39
C LEU A 104 -4.23 -7.62 -0.03
N GLY A 105 -5.19 -7.53 0.89
CA GLY A 105 -4.89 -7.03 2.23
C GLY A 105 -5.82 -7.55 3.30
N VAL A 106 -5.40 -7.30 4.54
CA VAL A 106 -6.14 -7.61 5.76
C VAL A 106 -6.12 -6.42 6.70
N GLU A 107 -7.27 -6.06 7.24
CA GLU A 107 -7.43 -5.00 8.22
C GLU A 107 -7.81 -5.56 9.58
N TRP A 108 -7.19 -5.04 10.65
CA TRP A 108 -7.50 -5.42 12.02
C TRP A 108 -7.15 -4.31 13.01
N LYS A 109 -8.17 -3.76 13.67
CA LYS A 109 -8.03 -2.76 14.76
C LYS A 109 -7.11 -1.58 14.40
N GLY A 110 -7.26 -1.03 13.21
CA GLY A 110 -6.47 0.08 12.71
C GLY A 110 -5.15 -0.32 12.06
N TRP A 111 -4.76 -1.60 12.12
CA TRP A 111 -3.64 -2.13 11.35
C TRP A 111 -4.12 -2.62 9.99
N THR A 112 -3.35 -2.33 8.95
CA THR A 112 -3.53 -2.89 7.60
C THR A 112 -2.21 -3.48 7.13
N LEU A 113 -2.26 -4.74 6.71
CA LEU A 113 -1.16 -5.37 5.98
C LEU A 113 -1.63 -5.65 4.57
N SER A 114 -0.93 -5.15 3.57
CA SER A 114 -1.28 -5.37 2.17
C SER A 114 -0.07 -5.75 1.32
N ALA A 115 -0.37 -6.50 0.26
CA ALA A 115 0.51 -6.77 -0.85
C ALA A 115 -0.12 -6.18 -2.11
N TRP A 116 0.63 -5.37 -2.82
CA TRP A 116 0.25 -4.79 -4.10
C TRP A 116 1.25 -5.24 -5.15
N GLY A 117 0.80 -5.35 -6.39
CA GLY A 117 1.67 -5.64 -7.51
C GLY A 117 1.30 -4.84 -8.73
N SER A 118 2.24 -4.70 -9.66
CA SER A 118 2.00 -4.14 -10.99
C SER A 118 2.67 -5.02 -12.03
N THR A 119 1.90 -5.41 -13.05
CA THR A 119 2.42 -6.16 -14.20
C THR A 119 1.97 -5.46 -15.46
N GLU A 120 2.91 -5.02 -16.29
CA GLU A 120 2.64 -4.41 -17.56
C GLU A 120 2.16 -5.43 -18.59
N PHE A 121 1.27 -5.03 -19.51
CA PHE A 121 0.81 -5.92 -20.59
C PHE A 121 1.93 -6.33 -21.55
N ARG A 122 3.00 -5.56 -21.64
CA ARG A 122 4.20 -5.88 -22.43
C ARG A 122 5.30 -6.56 -21.62
N ASN A 123 5.06 -6.79 -20.35
CA ASN A 123 5.97 -7.47 -19.41
C ASN A 123 7.36 -6.84 -19.29
N GLU A 124 7.45 -5.53 -19.50
CA GLU A 124 8.71 -4.77 -19.42
C GLU A 124 9.12 -4.49 -17.97
N ASN A 125 8.12 -4.19 -17.10
CA ASN A 125 8.36 -3.85 -15.70
C ASN A 125 7.34 -4.55 -14.79
N ASN A 126 7.84 -5.10 -13.69
CA ASN A 126 7.03 -5.69 -12.64
C ASN A 126 7.43 -5.11 -11.28
N GLU A 127 6.43 -4.88 -10.43
CA GLU A 127 6.64 -4.39 -9.07
C GLU A 127 5.81 -5.22 -8.09
N ILE A 128 6.39 -5.49 -6.92
CA ILE A 128 5.70 -6.15 -5.79
C ILE A 128 6.02 -5.36 -4.54
N ASP A 129 4.98 -4.88 -3.87
CA ASP A 129 5.11 -4.08 -2.68
C ASP A 129 4.40 -4.70 -1.49
N LEU A 130 5.00 -4.55 -0.34
CA LEU A 130 4.40 -4.89 0.94
C LEU A 130 4.27 -3.63 1.77
N THR A 131 3.08 -3.39 2.29
CA THR A 131 2.78 -2.21 3.13
C THR A 131 2.19 -2.65 4.46
N LEU A 132 2.74 -2.12 5.54
CA LEU A 132 2.17 -2.19 6.88
C LEU A 132 1.74 -0.78 7.29
N GLU A 133 0.46 -0.61 7.62
CA GLU A 133 -0.11 0.67 8.03
C GLU A 133 -0.73 0.56 9.42
N TYR A 134 -0.74 1.69 10.11
CA TYR A 134 -1.48 1.86 11.35
C TYR A 134 -2.21 3.20 11.35
N GLU A 135 -3.53 3.13 11.49
CA GLU A 135 -4.39 4.32 11.56
C GLU A 135 -4.86 4.57 13.00
N TYR A 136 -4.62 5.76 13.48
CA TYR A 136 -5.13 6.25 14.74
C TYR A 136 -5.69 7.66 14.61
N LYS A 137 -7.01 7.81 14.67
CA LYS A 137 -7.73 9.08 14.47
C LYS A 137 -7.37 9.70 13.11
N ASN A 138 -6.71 10.85 13.14
CA ASN A 138 -6.34 11.63 11.95
C ASN A 138 -4.92 11.34 11.47
N LEU A 139 -4.19 10.43 12.14
CA LEU A 139 -2.82 10.07 11.82
C LEU A 139 -2.77 8.65 11.25
N GLN A 140 -2.14 8.50 10.11
CA GLN A 140 -1.77 7.22 9.51
C GLN A 140 -0.26 7.13 9.47
N LEU A 141 0.30 6.02 9.91
CA LEU A 141 1.71 5.67 9.80
C LEU A 141 1.85 4.51 8.85
N CYS A 142 2.89 4.48 8.02
CA CYS A 142 3.16 3.37 7.13
C CYS A 142 4.63 2.98 7.07
N LEU A 143 4.86 1.70 6.81
CA LEU A 143 6.14 1.13 6.41
C LEU A 143 5.92 0.41 5.10
N ASN A 144 6.65 0.81 4.08
CA ASN A 144 6.56 0.28 2.73
C ASN A 144 7.84 -0.46 2.38
N ASN A 145 7.71 -1.59 1.71
CA ASN A 145 8.77 -2.25 0.99
C ASN A 145 8.38 -2.29 -0.48
N TYR A 146 9.08 -1.58 -1.30
CA TYR A 146 8.95 -1.57 -2.74
C TYR A 146 9.98 -2.51 -3.34
N PHE A 147 9.55 -3.44 -4.18
CA PHE A 147 10.44 -4.30 -4.95
C PHE A 147 10.17 -4.11 -6.43
N TYR A 148 11.11 -3.48 -7.10
CA TYR A 148 11.05 -3.20 -8.51
C TYR A 148 11.98 -4.13 -9.29
N GLN A 149 11.44 -4.76 -10.33
CA GLN A 149 12.17 -5.61 -11.26
C GLN A 149 12.15 -4.98 -12.64
N SER A 150 13.35 -4.68 -13.18
CA SER A 150 13.50 -4.35 -14.59
C SER A 150 13.69 -5.62 -15.43
N GLU A 151 13.34 -5.56 -16.71
CA GLU A 151 13.46 -6.67 -17.66
C GLU A 151 14.90 -7.19 -17.78
N ASP A 152 15.89 -6.31 -17.70
CA ASP A 152 17.31 -6.61 -17.82
C ASP A 152 17.94 -7.22 -16.57
N ALA A 153 17.25 -7.28 -15.43
CA ALA A 153 17.78 -7.80 -14.18
C ALA A 153 17.13 -9.14 -13.78
N PRO A 154 17.91 -10.17 -13.41
CA PRO A 154 17.33 -11.42 -12.93
C PRO A 154 16.51 -11.17 -11.66
N PHE A 155 15.31 -11.80 -11.58
CA PHE A 155 14.44 -11.72 -10.41
C PHE A 155 15.14 -12.24 -9.16
N LYS A 156 15.50 -11.37 -8.22
CA LYS A 156 16.20 -11.68 -6.98
C LYS A 156 15.48 -11.11 -5.76
N TYR A 157 14.24 -11.51 -5.55
CA TYR A 157 13.40 -10.99 -4.47
C TYR A 157 14.04 -11.11 -3.07
N PHE A 158 14.79 -12.16 -2.79
CA PHE A 158 15.44 -12.37 -1.49
C PHE A 158 16.87 -11.82 -1.41
N HIS A 159 17.24 -10.92 -2.31
CA HIS A 159 18.53 -10.24 -2.30
C HIS A 159 18.40 -8.87 -1.64
N TYR A 160 18.98 -8.71 -0.44
CA TYR A 160 18.85 -7.50 0.39
C TYR A 160 20.15 -6.71 0.57
N THR A 161 21.20 -7.03 -0.21
CA THR A 161 22.45 -6.30 -0.14
C THR A 161 22.25 -4.85 -0.60
N PRO A 162 22.55 -3.84 0.24
CA PRO A 162 22.41 -2.43 -0.14
C PRO A 162 23.08 -2.12 -1.49
N ARG A 163 22.52 -1.16 -2.22
CA ARG A 163 22.94 -0.70 -3.57
C ARG A 163 22.71 -1.70 -4.72
N THR A 164 22.62 -2.99 -4.45
CA THR A 164 22.41 -4.03 -5.48
C THR A 164 21.09 -4.74 -5.35
N THR A 165 20.35 -4.46 -4.29
CA THR A 165 18.97 -4.94 -4.08
C THR A 165 17.99 -4.21 -4.98
N GLY A 166 16.91 -4.89 -5.42
CA GLY A 166 15.74 -4.26 -6.01
C GLY A 166 14.75 -3.71 -4.96
N HIS A 167 15.08 -3.83 -3.66
CA HIS A 167 14.23 -3.35 -2.58
C HIS A 167 14.53 -1.91 -2.16
N THR A 168 13.46 -1.17 -1.89
CA THR A 168 13.50 0.15 -1.25
C THR A 168 12.54 0.14 -0.08
N PHE A 169 12.98 0.61 1.10
CA PHE A 169 12.17 0.65 2.32
C PHE A 169 11.90 2.09 2.71
N GLU A 170 10.62 2.42 2.84
CA GLU A 170 10.16 3.78 3.15
C GLU A 170 9.32 3.77 4.43
N ALA A 171 9.47 4.80 5.24
CA ALA A 171 8.58 5.12 6.35
C ALA A 171 7.78 6.39 6.01
N GLY A 172 6.50 6.38 6.32
CA GLY A 172 5.62 7.51 6.04
C GLY A 172 4.68 7.82 7.19
N ALA A 173 4.24 9.08 7.23
CA ALA A 173 3.19 9.57 8.11
C ALA A 173 2.27 10.51 7.33
N VAL A 174 0.96 10.33 7.49
CA VAL A 174 -0.06 11.19 6.89
C VAL A 174 -0.96 11.73 7.99
N TYR A 175 -1.16 13.02 8.02
CA TYR A 175 -2.08 13.68 8.94
C TYR A 175 -3.22 14.37 8.17
N THR A 176 -4.46 14.00 8.47
CA THR A 176 -5.65 14.65 7.93
C THR A 176 -6.18 15.67 8.94
N VAL A 177 -6.31 16.93 8.54
CA VAL A 177 -6.65 18.03 9.45
C VAL A 177 -7.97 17.78 10.17
N SER A 178 -9.05 17.49 9.44
CA SER A 178 -10.34 17.12 10.01
C SER A 178 -11.30 16.59 8.96
N GLU A 179 -12.39 15.94 9.37
CA GLU A 179 -13.46 15.52 8.45
C GLU A 179 -14.14 16.72 7.74
N ARG A 180 -14.21 17.87 8.39
CA ARG A 180 -14.82 19.09 7.83
C ARG A 180 -13.89 19.81 6.84
N PHE A 181 -12.58 19.70 7.07
CA PHE A 181 -11.54 20.24 6.19
C PHE A 181 -10.55 19.12 5.93
N PRO A 182 -10.79 18.26 4.93
CA PRO A 182 -10.08 17.00 4.74
C PRO A 182 -8.72 17.17 4.03
N LEU A 183 -8.00 18.25 4.31
CA LEU A 183 -6.64 18.43 3.87
C LEU A 183 -5.76 17.38 4.54
N SER A 184 -5.11 16.56 3.75
CA SER A 184 -4.11 15.59 4.19
C SER A 184 -2.71 16.09 3.87
N ILE A 185 -1.80 15.90 4.81
CA ILE A 185 -0.38 16.24 4.68
C ILE A 185 0.40 14.95 4.92
N GLY A 186 1.11 14.48 3.91
CA GLY A 186 1.94 13.28 3.96
C GLY A 186 3.42 13.62 3.93
N TRP A 187 4.21 12.85 4.68
CA TRP A 187 5.67 12.86 4.62
C TRP A 187 6.18 11.43 4.56
N TYR A 188 7.05 11.15 3.61
CA TYR A 188 7.62 9.85 3.36
C TYR A 188 9.13 9.97 3.22
N THR A 189 9.89 9.02 3.75
CA THR A 189 11.35 8.98 3.65
C THR A 189 11.84 7.56 3.46
N THR A 190 12.64 7.36 2.42
CA THR A 190 13.36 6.12 2.19
C THR A 190 14.52 6.00 3.19
N PHE A 191 14.54 4.91 3.96
CA PHE A 191 15.54 4.72 5.02
C PHE A 191 16.46 3.52 4.81
N ALA A 192 16.10 2.60 3.90
CA ALA A 192 16.90 1.42 3.62
C ALA A 192 16.69 0.93 2.17
N GLY A 193 17.51 -0.04 1.75
CA GLY A 193 17.48 -0.58 0.39
C GLY A 193 18.35 0.19 -0.58
N ASN A 194 17.94 0.26 -1.84
CA ASN A 194 18.68 0.92 -2.92
C ASN A 194 18.24 2.38 -3.05
N ASP A 195 18.83 3.26 -2.24
CA ASP A 195 18.54 4.70 -2.23
C ASP A 195 19.85 5.46 -1.97
N TYR A 196 20.59 5.74 -3.06
CA TYR A 196 21.93 6.33 -3.01
C TYR A 196 22.07 7.42 -4.05
N ARG A 197 22.83 8.47 -3.71
CA ARG A 197 23.27 9.53 -4.63
C ARG A 197 24.45 9.07 -5.47
N GLU A 198 24.83 9.87 -6.46
CA GLU A 198 26.02 9.62 -7.30
C GLU A 198 27.33 9.52 -6.50
N ASN A 199 27.43 10.26 -5.38
CA ASN A 199 28.57 10.20 -4.46
C ASN A 199 28.59 8.98 -3.54
N GLU A 200 27.69 8.00 -3.78
CA GLU A 200 27.50 6.78 -3.00
C GLU A 200 26.98 6.98 -1.56
N GLU A 201 26.62 8.18 -1.15
CA GLU A 201 25.94 8.43 0.12
C GLU A 201 24.44 8.07 0.02
N ARG A 202 23.86 7.64 1.13
CA ARG A 202 22.41 7.42 1.21
C ARG A 202 21.68 8.73 0.94
N ALA A 203 20.73 8.70 0.02
CA ALA A 203 19.99 9.88 -0.39
C ALA A 203 18.94 10.31 0.64
N TRP A 204 18.38 9.35 1.40
CA TRP A 204 17.22 9.59 2.27
C TRP A 204 16.08 10.23 1.47
N SER A 205 15.86 9.73 0.25
CA SER A 205 14.87 10.26 -0.68
C SER A 205 13.56 10.49 0.02
N SER A 206 13.07 11.73 -0.02
CA SER A 206 11.88 12.12 0.72
C SER A 206 10.86 12.80 -0.17
N TYR A 207 9.59 12.54 0.13
CA TYR A 207 8.47 13.11 -0.59
C TYR A 207 7.45 13.65 0.40
N CYS A 208 7.02 14.88 0.19
CA CYS A 208 5.96 15.52 0.95
C CYS A 208 4.78 15.81 0.02
N GLU A 209 3.56 15.55 0.49
CA GLU A 209 2.34 15.70 -0.30
C GLU A 209 1.26 16.44 0.48
N PHE A 210 0.55 17.31 -0.23
CA PHE A 210 -0.73 17.87 0.17
C PHE A 210 -1.81 17.29 -0.74
N SER A 211 -2.91 16.82 -0.14
CA SER A 211 -4.04 16.27 -0.87
C SER A 211 -5.34 16.79 -0.29
N TYR A 212 -6.26 17.21 -1.16
CA TYR A 212 -7.57 17.71 -0.77
C TYR A 212 -8.68 17.05 -1.60
N PRO A 213 -9.42 16.08 -1.03
CA PRO A 213 -10.56 15.45 -1.68
C PRO A 213 -11.82 16.29 -1.53
N PHE A 214 -12.69 16.25 -2.55
CA PHE A 214 -14.01 16.87 -2.53
C PHE A 214 -14.94 16.15 -3.52
N THR A 215 -16.26 16.27 -3.33
CA THR A 215 -17.24 15.60 -4.18
C THR A 215 -18.10 16.63 -4.90
N VAL A 216 -18.26 16.47 -6.21
CA VAL A 216 -19.11 17.32 -7.06
C VAL A 216 -20.09 16.44 -7.85
N LYS A 217 -21.38 16.61 -7.59
CA LYS A 217 -22.46 15.88 -8.30
C LYS A 217 -22.26 14.36 -8.31
N GLY A 218 -21.73 13.80 -7.20
CA GLY A 218 -21.50 12.36 -7.05
C GLY A 218 -20.32 11.84 -7.88
N VAL A 219 -19.40 12.70 -8.25
CA VAL A 219 -18.04 12.38 -8.72
C VAL A 219 -17.09 12.79 -7.62
N ASP A 220 -16.24 11.87 -7.17
CA ASP A 220 -15.22 12.12 -6.18
C ASP A 220 -13.99 12.68 -6.90
N LEU A 221 -13.60 13.89 -6.49
CA LEU A 221 -12.49 14.64 -7.05
C LEU A 221 -11.42 14.81 -5.99
N ALA A 222 -10.18 15.00 -6.44
CA ALA A 222 -9.18 15.48 -5.53
C ALA A 222 -8.06 16.20 -6.24
N VAL A 223 -7.47 17.19 -5.57
CA VAL A 223 -6.25 17.87 -5.99
C VAL A 223 -5.11 17.44 -5.10
N GLU A 224 -3.93 17.34 -5.68
CA GLU A 224 -2.70 16.99 -4.97
C GLU A 224 -1.54 17.86 -5.42
N ALA A 225 -0.61 18.09 -4.51
CA ALA A 225 0.66 18.73 -4.80
C ALA A 225 1.75 18.07 -3.97
N GLY A 226 2.81 17.62 -4.64
CA GLY A 226 3.92 16.92 -4.03
C GLY A 226 5.26 17.53 -4.37
N PHE A 227 6.18 17.51 -3.39
CA PHE A 227 7.52 18.01 -3.55
C PHE A 227 8.55 17.14 -2.84
N THR A 228 9.78 17.15 -3.34
CA THR A 228 10.94 16.61 -2.62
C THR A 228 11.68 17.76 -1.93
N PRO A 229 12.12 17.60 -0.66
CA PRO A 229 12.80 18.67 0.07
C PRO A 229 14.28 18.81 -0.26
N TRP A 230 14.92 17.76 -0.79
CA TRP A 230 16.35 17.72 -1.12
C TRP A 230 16.64 16.72 -2.24
N GLU A 231 17.91 16.60 -2.60
CA GLU A 231 18.42 15.65 -3.59
C GLU A 231 18.11 14.20 -3.20
N GLY A 232 17.52 13.46 -4.14
CA GLY A 232 17.17 12.05 -4.00
C GLY A 232 16.52 11.50 -5.25
N GLU A 233 15.70 10.48 -5.12
CA GLU A 233 15.04 9.79 -6.22
C GLU A 233 14.19 10.73 -7.09
N TYR A 234 13.55 11.76 -6.48
CA TYR A 234 12.53 12.57 -7.17
C TYR A 234 13.10 13.81 -7.88
N ALA A 235 14.19 14.39 -7.40
CA ALA A 235 14.86 15.54 -8.00
C ALA A 235 16.26 15.76 -7.39
N ASP A 236 17.06 16.63 -8.04
CA ASP A 236 18.41 17.01 -7.61
C ASP A 236 18.47 18.01 -6.44
N LYS A 237 17.32 18.58 -6.05
CA LYS A 237 17.15 19.57 -4.98
C LYS A 237 15.68 19.73 -4.62
N LEU A 238 15.36 20.66 -3.71
CA LEU A 238 13.97 21.04 -3.44
C LEU A 238 13.23 21.39 -4.74
N ASN A 239 12.21 20.58 -5.07
CA ASN A 239 11.39 20.77 -6.27
C ASN A 239 9.97 20.28 -6.07
N VAL A 240 9.03 20.90 -6.81
CA VAL A 240 7.67 20.36 -7.00
C VAL A 240 7.74 19.30 -8.10
N VAL A 241 7.40 18.08 -7.74
CA VAL A 241 7.52 16.91 -8.63
C VAL A 241 6.18 16.30 -9.02
N ASN A 242 5.11 16.71 -8.35
CA ASN A 242 3.76 16.19 -8.61
C ASN A 242 2.72 17.30 -8.41
N VAL A 243 1.89 17.54 -9.41
CA VAL A 243 0.65 18.32 -9.29
C VAL A 243 -0.44 17.55 -10.00
N GLY A 244 -1.46 17.14 -9.25
CA GLY A 244 -2.48 16.21 -9.73
C GLY A 244 -3.90 16.72 -9.56
N LEU A 245 -4.77 16.31 -10.49
CA LEU A 245 -6.22 16.34 -10.37
C LEU A 245 -6.76 14.98 -10.74
N SER A 246 -7.52 14.38 -9.86
CA SER A 246 -8.21 13.11 -10.16
C SER A 246 -9.72 13.25 -10.08
N ALA A 247 -10.39 12.37 -10.80
CA ALA A 247 -11.84 12.21 -10.78
C ALA A 247 -12.16 10.72 -10.75
N THR A 248 -13.01 10.29 -9.83
CA THR A 248 -13.45 8.90 -9.67
C THR A 248 -14.97 8.83 -9.64
N LYS A 249 -15.54 7.86 -10.35
CA LYS A 249 -16.97 7.60 -10.34
C LYS A 249 -17.24 6.12 -10.11
N THR A 250 -17.86 5.81 -8.99
CA THR A 250 -18.37 4.45 -8.70
C THR A 250 -19.60 4.17 -9.54
N LEU A 251 -19.62 3.01 -10.19
CA LEU A 251 -20.71 2.51 -11.03
C LEU A 251 -21.48 1.43 -10.26
N ASN A 252 -22.75 1.67 -9.98
CA ASN A 252 -23.61 0.67 -9.33
C ASN A 252 -24.21 -0.25 -10.41
N ILE A 253 -23.48 -1.29 -10.81
CA ILE A 253 -23.92 -2.23 -11.84
C ILE A 253 -24.85 -3.29 -11.25
N SER A 254 -24.51 -3.84 -10.09
CA SER A 254 -25.36 -4.76 -9.33
C SER A 254 -25.09 -4.66 -7.82
N SER A 255 -25.89 -5.35 -7.01
CA SER A 255 -25.72 -5.35 -5.54
C SER A 255 -24.39 -5.92 -5.05
N GLY A 256 -23.69 -6.69 -5.87
CA GLY A 256 -22.38 -7.29 -5.54
C GLY A 256 -21.24 -6.83 -6.45
N PHE A 257 -21.51 -5.93 -7.41
CA PHE A 257 -20.47 -5.46 -8.34
C PHE A 257 -20.58 -3.94 -8.55
N THR A 258 -19.65 -3.21 -7.96
CA THR A 258 -19.62 -1.74 -7.95
C THR A 258 -18.23 -1.21 -8.36
N PRO A 259 -17.81 -1.46 -9.61
CA PRO A 259 -16.52 -0.97 -10.10
C PRO A 259 -16.49 0.56 -10.13
N ALA A 260 -15.28 1.12 -10.08
CA ALA A 260 -15.10 2.56 -10.24
C ALA A 260 -14.28 2.85 -11.50
N ILE A 261 -14.70 3.84 -12.28
CA ILE A 261 -13.88 4.42 -13.34
C ILE A 261 -13.18 5.66 -12.80
N PHE A 262 -11.96 5.88 -13.25
CA PHE A 262 -11.21 7.07 -12.84
C PHE A 262 -10.37 7.66 -13.97
N GLY A 263 -10.09 8.96 -13.84
CA GLY A 263 -9.15 9.68 -14.67
C GLY A 263 -8.29 10.60 -13.83
N LYS A 264 -7.01 10.77 -14.22
CA LYS A 264 -6.06 11.64 -13.54
C LYS A 264 -5.31 12.49 -14.55
N LEU A 265 -5.16 13.77 -14.22
CA LEU A 265 -4.25 14.70 -14.88
C LEU A 265 -3.09 14.93 -13.91
N ILE A 266 -1.86 14.65 -14.34
CA ILE A 266 -0.67 14.72 -13.49
C ILE A 266 0.39 15.51 -14.24
N ALA A 267 0.95 16.52 -13.59
CA ALA A 267 2.10 17.25 -14.05
C ALA A 267 3.29 17.01 -13.13
N ASN A 268 4.47 16.75 -13.70
CA ASN A 268 5.74 16.83 -13.02
C ASN A 268 6.47 18.09 -13.54
N PRO A 269 6.44 19.20 -12.78
CA PRO A 269 7.09 20.44 -13.22
C PRO A 269 8.61 20.33 -13.34
N TYR A 270 9.25 19.52 -12.47
CA TYR A 270 10.69 19.31 -12.50
C TYR A 270 11.16 18.61 -13.78
N GLU A 271 10.45 17.54 -14.20
CA GLU A 271 10.76 16.82 -15.43
C GLU A 271 10.15 17.45 -16.68
N ASN A 272 9.35 18.52 -16.52
CA ASN A 272 8.57 19.12 -17.61
C ASN A 272 7.68 18.09 -18.33
N ARG A 273 6.99 17.25 -17.55
CA ARG A 273 6.12 16.17 -18.04
C ARG A 273 4.68 16.41 -17.62
N PHE A 274 3.79 15.93 -18.48
CA PHE A 274 2.36 15.91 -18.22
C PHE A 274 1.78 14.56 -18.63
N TYR A 275 0.92 14.01 -17.78
CA TYR A 275 0.32 12.69 -18.00
C TYR A 275 -1.18 12.78 -17.86
N PHE A 276 -1.88 11.98 -18.70
CA PHE A 276 -3.28 11.64 -18.53
C PHE A 276 -3.38 10.15 -18.30
N VAL A 277 -3.92 9.76 -17.15
CA VAL A 277 -4.14 8.37 -16.76
C VAL A 277 -5.63 8.13 -16.65
N PHE A 278 -6.11 7.02 -17.18
CA PHE A 278 -7.47 6.54 -16.94
C PHE A 278 -7.43 5.06 -16.59
N GLY A 279 -8.46 4.61 -15.88
CA GLY A 279 -8.53 3.23 -15.44
C GLY A 279 -9.89 2.82 -14.89
N ILE A 280 -9.96 1.56 -14.53
CA ILE A 280 -11.09 0.95 -13.83
C ILE A 280 -10.58 0.19 -12.62
N SER A 281 -11.27 0.34 -11.51
CA SER A 281 -11.05 -0.36 -10.24
C SER A 281 -12.17 -1.37 -10.02
N LEU A 282 -11.80 -2.62 -9.71
CA LEU A 282 -12.69 -3.77 -9.59
C LEU A 282 -12.77 -4.29 -8.16
#